data_8eae7d9884db89d008a09bc3e2c8ae00
#
_entry.id   8eae7d9884db89d008a09bc3e2c8ae00
#
_cell.length_a   1.000
_cell.length_b   1.000
_cell.length_c   1.000
_cell.angle_alpha   90.00
_cell.angle_beta   90.00
_cell.angle_gamma   90.00
#
_symmetry.space_group_name_H-M   'P 1'
#
loop_
_entity.id
_entity.type
_entity.pdbx_description
1 polymer ?
#
loop_
_entity_poly.entity_id
_entity_poly.type
_entity_poly.pdbx_seq_one_letter_code
_entity_poly.pdbx_strand_id
1 'polypeptide(L)'
;MIHSSKVAKRYAKALLDYSIEKHEEDNFFQEISSLVEVVRENPDLRALLHSPIVRMEIKHKVLQEVFSQRSAILNLFIEILVENKRVSDLYYIAREYVIQYNRYKEKTTVYLTTAVELPQRLKEQFVQKAIALSGHKNITLESKVEPQLIGGFILRIDDLQYNASIAHKLYGIREQLSENVY
;
A
#
# COMPACT_ATOMS: atom_id res chain seq x y z
N MET A 1 5.00 6.91 -18.22
CA MET A 1 3.74 6.23 -18.56
C MET A 1 2.66 6.64 -17.56
N ILE A 2 1.99 7.77 -17.83
CA ILE A 2 1.07 8.44 -16.86
C ILE A 2 -0.42 8.04 -17.07
N HIS A 3 -0.72 7.23 -18.10
CA HIS A 3 -2.11 6.88 -18.41
C HIS A 3 -2.76 5.82 -17.50
N SER A 4 -1.99 5.01 -16.81
CA SER A 4 -2.47 3.94 -15.95
C SER A 4 -3.21 4.44 -14.70
N SER A 5 -2.83 5.58 -14.12
CA SER A 5 -3.32 6.03 -12.81
C SER A 5 -4.83 6.36 -12.79
N LYS A 6 -5.35 7.11 -13.77
CA LYS A 6 -6.80 7.50 -13.78
C LYS A 6 -7.70 6.29 -14.05
N VAL A 7 -7.26 5.42 -14.96
CA VAL A 7 -8.00 4.21 -15.30
C VAL A 7 -8.00 3.26 -14.12
N ALA A 8 -6.83 3.00 -13.51
CA ALA A 8 -6.72 2.15 -12.34
C ALA A 8 -7.62 2.62 -11.20
N LYS A 9 -7.64 3.93 -10.90
CA LYS A 9 -8.51 4.51 -9.87
C LYS A 9 -9.99 4.28 -10.14
N ARG A 10 -10.43 4.42 -11.41
CA ARG A 10 -11.83 4.23 -11.79
C ARG A 10 -12.27 2.77 -11.65
N TYR A 11 -11.44 1.82 -12.14
CA TYR A 11 -11.74 0.40 -12.00
C TYR A 11 -11.70 -0.05 -10.53
N ALA A 12 -10.69 0.38 -9.77
CA ALA A 12 -10.59 0.07 -8.36
C ALA A 12 -11.79 0.59 -7.56
N LYS A 13 -12.28 1.80 -7.87
CA LYS A 13 -13.48 2.35 -7.23
C LYS A 13 -14.72 1.52 -7.55
N ALA A 14 -14.94 1.18 -8.82
CA ALA A 14 -16.09 0.35 -9.23
C ALA A 14 -16.07 -1.03 -8.57
N LEU A 15 -14.88 -1.64 -8.42
CA LEU A 15 -14.71 -2.91 -7.71
C LEU A 15 -15.00 -2.79 -6.22
N LEU A 16 -14.56 -1.70 -5.60
CA LEU A 16 -14.84 -1.45 -4.19
C LEU A 16 -16.34 -1.25 -3.95
N ASP A 17 -16.97 -0.42 -4.75
CA ASP A 17 -18.42 -0.17 -4.66
C ASP A 17 -19.21 -1.48 -4.86
N TYR A 18 -18.81 -2.32 -5.82
CA TYR A 18 -19.43 -3.62 -6.08
C TYR A 18 -19.21 -4.62 -4.94
N SER A 19 -17.99 -4.69 -4.39
CA SER A 19 -17.70 -5.59 -3.26
C SER A 19 -18.46 -5.20 -1.98
N ILE A 20 -18.67 -3.90 -1.75
CA ILE A 20 -19.49 -3.38 -0.65
C ILE A 20 -20.97 -3.74 -0.86
N GLU A 21 -21.50 -3.59 -2.08
CA GLU A 21 -22.88 -3.97 -2.42
C GLU A 21 -23.15 -5.46 -2.17
N LYS A 22 -22.14 -6.31 -2.41
CA LYS A 22 -22.21 -7.76 -2.17
C LYS A 22 -21.91 -8.15 -0.71
N HIS A 23 -21.50 -7.24 0.15
CA HIS A 23 -21.03 -7.49 1.52
C HIS A 23 -19.86 -8.47 1.60
N GLU A 24 -18.99 -8.47 0.58
CA GLU A 24 -17.81 -9.34 0.47
C GLU A 24 -16.50 -8.54 0.43
N GLU A 25 -16.52 -7.26 0.80
CA GLU A 25 -15.39 -6.35 0.67
C GLU A 25 -14.13 -6.82 1.43
N ASP A 26 -14.31 -7.47 2.61
CA ASP A 26 -13.19 -7.94 3.42
C ASP A 26 -12.54 -9.20 2.80
N ASN A 27 -13.36 -10.14 2.31
CA ASN A 27 -12.87 -11.35 1.63
C ASN A 27 -12.18 -10.98 0.31
N PHE A 28 -12.80 -10.11 -0.46
CA PHE A 28 -12.25 -9.66 -1.73
C PHE A 28 -10.95 -8.85 -1.55
N PHE A 29 -10.83 -8.08 -0.46
CA PHE A 29 -9.59 -7.41 -0.11
C PHE A 29 -8.44 -8.40 0.12
N GLN A 30 -8.69 -9.51 0.83
CA GLN A 30 -7.67 -10.54 1.05
C GLN A 30 -7.22 -11.19 -0.26
N GLU A 31 -8.16 -11.49 -1.15
CA GLU A 31 -7.86 -12.07 -2.46
C GLU A 31 -7.05 -11.10 -3.34
N ILE A 32 -7.44 -9.83 -3.41
CA ILE A 32 -6.72 -8.81 -4.17
C ILE A 32 -5.33 -8.54 -3.58
N SER A 33 -5.20 -8.54 -2.26
CA SER A 33 -3.88 -8.39 -1.60
C SER A 33 -2.94 -9.54 -1.97
N SER A 34 -3.44 -10.76 -1.92
CA SER A 34 -2.73 -11.96 -2.35
C SER A 34 -2.35 -11.93 -3.85
N LEU A 35 -3.26 -11.43 -4.71
CA LEU A 35 -2.98 -11.24 -6.13
C LEU A 35 -1.82 -10.23 -6.34
N VAL A 36 -1.84 -9.12 -5.62
CA VAL A 36 -0.77 -8.11 -5.69
C VAL A 36 0.57 -8.72 -5.29
N GLU A 37 0.62 -9.55 -4.25
CA GLU A 37 1.85 -10.23 -3.81
C GLU A 37 2.34 -11.23 -4.87
N VAL A 38 1.47 -12.11 -5.36
CA VAL A 38 1.83 -13.08 -6.40
C VAL A 38 2.39 -12.41 -7.64
N VAL A 39 1.77 -11.34 -8.13
CA VAL A 39 2.27 -10.61 -9.31
C VAL A 39 3.57 -9.85 -8.99
N ARG A 40 3.74 -9.37 -7.76
CA ARG A 40 4.98 -8.69 -7.33
C ARG A 40 6.17 -9.66 -7.27
N GLU A 41 5.95 -10.87 -6.77
CA GLU A 41 7.00 -11.87 -6.56
C GLU A 41 7.37 -12.63 -7.83
N ASN A 42 6.50 -12.62 -8.86
CA ASN A 42 6.70 -13.33 -10.11
C ASN A 42 6.95 -12.36 -11.29
N PRO A 43 8.22 -12.00 -11.57
CA PRO A 43 8.56 -11.11 -12.68
C PRO A 43 8.13 -11.66 -14.04
N ASP A 44 8.17 -12.98 -14.23
CA ASP A 44 7.77 -13.65 -15.47
C ASP A 44 6.27 -13.50 -15.74
N LEU A 45 5.44 -13.65 -14.70
CA LEU A 45 4.00 -13.40 -14.79
C LEU A 45 3.73 -11.94 -15.18
N ARG A 46 4.46 -11.02 -14.58
CA ARG A 46 4.35 -9.58 -14.90
C ARG A 46 4.74 -9.29 -16.34
N ALA A 47 5.85 -9.85 -16.80
CA ALA A 47 6.31 -9.72 -18.18
C ALA A 47 5.29 -10.28 -19.18
N LEU A 48 4.70 -11.46 -18.89
CA LEU A 48 3.64 -12.08 -19.69
C LEU A 48 2.41 -11.18 -19.78
N LEU A 49 1.93 -10.62 -18.65
CA LEU A 49 0.75 -9.75 -18.63
C LEU A 49 0.98 -8.46 -19.43
N HIS A 50 2.19 -7.89 -19.38
CA HIS A 50 2.55 -6.67 -20.10
C HIS A 50 2.91 -6.90 -21.58
N SER A 51 3.28 -8.11 -21.99
CA SER A 51 3.72 -8.38 -23.35
C SER A 51 2.60 -8.13 -24.38
N PRO A 52 2.81 -7.31 -25.40
CA PRO A 52 1.84 -7.11 -26.46
C PRO A 52 1.77 -8.28 -27.46
N ILE A 53 2.79 -9.17 -27.45
CA ILE A 53 2.92 -10.30 -28.36
C ILE A 53 2.02 -11.46 -27.91
N VAL A 54 1.84 -11.61 -26.58
CA VAL A 54 1.03 -12.70 -26.02
C VAL A 54 -0.46 -12.42 -26.23
N ARG A 55 -1.15 -13.40 -26.85
CA ARG A 55 -2.59 -13.29 -27.11
C ARG A 55 -3.39 -13.23 -25.81
N MET A 56 -4.52 -12.52 -25.85
CA MET A 56 -5.39 -12.36 -24.67
C MET A 56 -5.93 -13.68 -24.11
N GLU A 57 -6.21 -14.65 -24.99
CA GLU A 57 -6.68 -15.99 -24.60
C GLU A 57 -5.64 -16.72 -23.72
N ILE A 58 -4.35 -16.58 -24.05
CA ILE A 58 -3.27 -17.19 -23.26
C ILE A 58 -3.17 -16.49 -21.90
N LYS A 59 -3.22 -15.16 -21.87
CA LYS A 59 -3.20 -14.40 -20.61
C LYS A 59 -4.39 -14.78 -19.72
N HIS A 60 -5.57 -14.93 -20.29
CA HIS A 60 -6.77 -15.35 -19.58
C HIS A 60 -6.60 -16.76 -18.98
N LYS A 61 -6.13 -17.73 -19.77
CA LYS A 61 -5.87 -19.09 -19.26
C LYS A 61 -4.88 -19.11 -18.11
N VAL A 62 -3.77 -18.41 -18.24
CA VAL A 62 -2.76 -18.31 -17.17
C VAL A 62 -3.36 -17.69 -15.90
N LEU A 63 -4.15 -16.63 -16.04
CA LEU A 63 -4.82 -16.03 -14.88
C LEU A 63 -5.84 -16.97 -14.25
N GLN A 64 -6.59 -17.72 -15.04
CA GLN A 64 -7.52 -18.72 -14.53
C GLN A 64 -6.81 -19.87 -13.80
N GLU A 65 -5.68 -20.36 -14.31
CA GLU A 65 -4.89 -21.40 -13.65
C GLU A 65 -4.26 -20.92 -12.34
N VAL A 66 -3.63 -19.74 -12.35
CA VAL A 66 -2.98 -19.16 -11.16
C VAL A 66 -4.00 -18.79 -10.08
N PHE A 67 -5.20 -18.37 -10.48
CA PHE A 67 -6.25 -17.89 -9.58
C PHE A 67 -7.52 -18.77 -9.57
N SER A 68 -7.41 -20.05 -9.88
CA SER A 68 -8.53 -21.00 -10.08
C SER A 68 -9.43 -21.24 -8.85
N GLN A 69 -8.95 -20.99 -7.63
CA GLN A 69 -9.68 -21.26 -6.39
C GLN A 69 -10.23 -20.00 -5.72
N ARG A 70 -10.66 -18.99 -6.49
CA ARG A 70 -11.01 -17.67 -5.95
C ARG A 70 -12.46 -17.28 -6.17
N SER A 71 -12.89 -16.20 -5.54
CA SER A 71 -14.28 -15.75 -5.53
C SER A 71 -14.83 -15.42 -6.92
N ALA A 72 -16.17 -15.45 -7.03
CA ALA A 72 -16.87 -15.03 -8.23
C ALA A 72 -16.54 -13.59 -8.63
N ILE A 73 -16.27 -12.70 -7.65
CA ILE A 73 -15.92 -11.30 -7.88
C ILE A 73 -14.56 -11.18 -8.56
N LEU A 74 -13.57 -11.97 -8.14
CA LEU A 74 -12.24 -11.94 -8.77
C LEU A 74 -12.28 -12.48 -10.19
N ASN A 75 -13.05 -13.53 -10.44
CA ASN A 75 -13.25 -14.08 -11.78
C ASN A 75 -13.90 -13.04 -12.70
N LEU A 76 -14.99 -12.40 -12.24
CA LEU A 76 -15.67 -11.33 -12.97
C LEU A 76 -14.70 -10.16 -13.28
N PHE A 77 -13.86 -9.78 -12.31
CA PHE A 77 -12.86 -8.74 -12.52
C PHE A 77 -11.87 -9.09 -13.63
N ILE A 78 -11.34 -10.32 -13.62
CA ILE A 78 -10.42 -10.80 -14.66
C ILE A 78 -11.11 -10.80 -16.03
N GLU A 79 -12.35 -11.29 -16.13
CA GLU A 79 -13.14 -11.30 -17.36
C GLU A 79 -13.32 -9.89 -17.94
N ILE A 80 -13.72 -8.93 -17.09
CA ILE A 80 -13.87 -7.52 -17.49
C ILE A 80 -12.55 -6.95 -18.03
N LEU A 81 -11.41 -7.31 -17.43
CA LEU A 81 -10.10 -6.84 -17.90
C LEU A 81 -9.70 -7.49 -19.24
N VAL A 82 -10.04 -8.75 -19.44
CA VAL A 82 -9.79 -9.46 -20.71
C VAL A 82 -10.63 -8.87 -21.83
N GLU A 83 -11.94 -8.70 -21.64
CA GLU A 83 -12.85 -8.11 -22.61
C GLU A 83 -12.43 -6.70 -23.02
N ASN A 84 -12.02 -5.89 -22.05
CA ASN A 84 -11.56 -4.53 -22.28
C ASN A 84 -10.09 -4.44 -22.76
N LYS A 85 -9.41 -5.56 -22.98
CA LYS A 85 -7.98 -5.64 -23.35
C LYS A 85 -7.04 -4.89 -22.39
N ARG A 86 -7.38 -4.91 -21.08
CA ARG A 86 -6.67 -4.17 -20.01
C ARG A 86 -5.99 -5.07 -18.98
N VAL A 87 -5.68 -6.29 -19.36
CA VAL A 87 -4.99 -7.25 -18.49
C VAL A 87 -3.61 -6.74 -18.04
N SER A 88 -2.94 -5.92 -18.85
CA SER A 88 -1.68 -5.26 -18.47
C SER A 88 -1.83 -4.29 -17.29
N ASP A 89 -3.02 -3.77 -17.05
CA ASP A 89 -3.29 -2.84 -15.95
C ASP A 89 -3.71 -3.56 -14.66
N LEU A 90 -3.88 -4.90 -14.68
CA LEU A 90 -4.35 -5.71 -13.55
C LEU A 90 -3.63 -5.36 -12.24
N TYR A 91 -2.29 -5.36 -12.25
CA TYR A 91 -1.48 -5.09 -11.07
C TYR A 91 -1.74 -3.68 -10.51
N TYR A 92 -1.83 -2.68 -11.37
CA TYR A 92 -2.05 -1.29 -10.95
C TYR A 92 -3.46 -1.08 -10.42
N ILE A 93 -4.46 -1.75 -11.02
CA ILE A 93 -5.85 -1.69 -10.54
C ILE A 93 -5.98 -2.38 -9.18
N ALA A 94 -5.40 -3.57 -9.04
CA ALA A 94 -5.41 -4.31 -7.79
C ALA A 94 -4.73 -3.52 -6.65
N ARG A 95 -3.58 -2.93 -6.92
CA ARG A 95 -2.88 -2.08 -5.96
C ARG A 95 -3.69 -0.83 -5.57
N GLU A 96 -4.34 -0.19 -6.54
CA GLU A 96 -5.19 0.96 -6.28
C GLU A 96 -6.44 0.58 -5.47
N TYR A 97 -6.99 -0.62 -5.69
CA TYR A 97 -8.09 -1.16 -4.87
C TYR A 97 -7.67 -1.27 -3.40
N VAL A 98 -6.48 -1.84 -3.11
CA VAL A 98 -5.95 -1.95 -1.75
C VAL A 98 -5.86 -0.57 -1.08
N ILE A 99 -5.38 0.45 -1.81
CA ILE A 99 -5.30 1.82 -1.29
C ILE A 99 -6.70 2.37 -0.97
N GLN A 100 -7.66 2.21 -1.89
CA GLN A 100 -9.02 2.72 -1.72
C GLN A 100 -9.78 1.98 -0.62
N TYR A 101 -9.61 0.66 -0.51
CA TYR A 101 -10.18 -0.14 0.57
C TYR A 101 -9.65 0.30 1.95
N ASN A 102 -8.34 0.53 2.08
CA ASN A 102 -7.77 1.01 3.34
C ASN A 102 -8.33 2.38 3.74
N ARG A 103 -8.53 3.28 2.78
CA ARG A 103 -9.21 4.56 3.00
C ARG A 103 -10.68 4.36 3.41
N TYR A 104 -11.40 3.47 2.73
CA TYR A 104 -12.79 3.14 3.05
C TYR A 104 -12.93 2.60 4.47
N LYS A 105 -12.05 1.69 4.90
CA LYS A 105 -12.01 1.16 6.27
C LYS A 105 -11.33 2.11 7.27
N GLU A 106 -10.94 3.31 6.87
CA GLU A 106 -10.16 4.27 7.68
C GLU A 106 -8.87 3.66 8.26
N LYS A 107 -8.27 2.71 7.53
CA LYS A 107 -6.99 2.10 7.91
C LYS A 107 -5.85 2.96 7.40
N THR A 108 -5.06 3.50 8.32
CA THR A 108 -3.85 4.25 8.00
C THR A 108 -2.63 3.52 8.50
N THR A 109 -1.59 3.39 7.66
CA THR A 109 -0.30 2.84 8.07
C THR A 109 0.57 3.97 8.58
N VAL A 110 1.05 3.82 9.82
CA VAL A 110 1.96 4.74 10.48
C VAL A 110 3.35 4.11 10.52
N TYR A 111 4.33 4.80 9.97
CA TYR A 111 5.73 4.37 9.98
C TYR A 111 6.45 5.02 11.17
N LEU A 112 7.02 4.18 12.04
CA LEU A 112 7.79 4.60 13.18
C LEU A 112 9.24 4.14 13.03
N THR A 113 10.16 5.09 12.89
CA THR A 113 11.60 4.80 12.86
C THR A 113 12.22 5.18 14.20
N THR A 114 12.97 4.29 14.80
CA THR A 114 13.60 4.47 16.13
C THR A 114 15.06 4.04 16.10
N ALA A 115 15.87 4.54 17.05
CA ALA A 115 17.28 4.17 17.15
C ALA A 115 17.48 2.74 17.71
N VAL A 116 16.52 2.24 18.51
CA VAL A 116 16.54 0.93 19.16
C VAL A 116 15.18 0.29 19.03
N GLU A 117 15.13 -1.04 19.19
CA GLU A 117 13.85 -1.76 19.19
C GLU A 117 13.00 -1.36 20.39
N LEU A 118 11.71 -1.09 20.12
CA LEU A 118 10.76 -0.65 21.12
C LEU A 118 10.01 -1.83 21.72
N PRO A 119 9.82 -1.84 23.07
CA PRO A 119 8.89 -2.74 23.74
C PRO A 119 7.47 -2.55 23.22
N GLN A 120 6.68 -3.63 23.20
CA GLN A 120 5.29 -3.64 22.71
C GLN A 120 4.42 -2.54 23.34
N ARG A 121 4.56 -2.33 24.66
CA ARG A 121 3.85 -1.28 25.40
C ARG A 121 4.09 0.13 24.82
N LEU A 122 5.31 0.44 24.39
CA LEU A 122 5.62 1.74 23.77
C LEU A 122 5.05 1.84 22.36
N LYS A 123 5.06 0.75 21.59
CA LYS A 123 4.41 0.70 20.27
C LYS A 123 2.93 1.05 20.36
N GLU A 124 2.23 0.49 21.35
CA GLU A 124 0.81 0.78 21.62
C GLU A 124 0.57 2.27 21.97
N GLN A 125 1.46 2.88 22.75
CA GLN A 125 1.37 4.30 23.05
C GLN A 125 1.55 5.17 21.79
N PHE A 126 2.44 4.78 20.87
CA PHE A 126 2.58 5.46 19.59
C PHE A 126 1.33 5.33 18.72
N VAL A 127 0.69 4.16 18.69
CA VAL A 127 -0.60 3.97 18.01
C VAL A 127 -1.65 4.92 18.58
N GLN A 128 -1.80 4.98 19.91
CA GLN A 128 -2.78 5.89 20.55
C GLN A 128 -2.51 7.37 20.22
N LYS A 129 -1.25 7.80 20.23
CA LYS A 129 -0.88 9.15 19.81
C LYS A 129 -1.16 9.41 18.33
N ALA A 130 -0.89 8.43 17.48
CA ALA A 130 -1.16 8.53 16.06
C ALA A 130 -2.67 8.65 15.79
N ILE A 131 -3.52 7.90 16.51
CA ILE A 131 -4.98 8.03 16.47
C ILE A 131 -5.41 9.45 16.85
N ALA A 132 -4.86 9.99 17.94
CA ALA A 132 -5.19 11.32 18.40
C ALA A 132 -4.76 12.43 17.43
N LEU A 133 -3.66 12.24 16.71
CA LEU A 133 -3.11 13.23 15.76
C LEU A 133 -3.78 13.18 14.37
N SER A 134 -4.08 11.96 13.88
CA SER A 134 -4.62 11.75 12.53
C SER A 134 -6.15 11.73 12.47
N GLY A 135 -6.83 11.44 13.59
CA GLY A 135 -8.27 11.22 13.65
C GLY A 135 -8.72 9.86 13.06
N HIS A 136 -7.78 9.05 12.54
CA HIS A 136 -8.08 7.72 12.02
C HIS A 136 -8.29 6.72 13.16
N LYS A 137 -9.36 5.92 13.08
CA LYS A 137 -9.70 4.94 14.14
C LYS A 137 -8.85 3.67 14.06
N ASN A 138 -8.46 3.27 12.84
CA ASN A 138 -7.73 2.03 12.59
C ASN A 138 -6.33 2.34 12.07
N ILE A 139 -5.32 2.25 12.95
CA ILE A 139 -3.93 2.48 12.61
C ILE A 139 -3.15 1.17 12.66
N THR A 140 -2.40 0.90 11.60
CA THR A 140 -1.38 -0.14 11.57
C THR A 140 -0.01 0.49 11.76
N LEU A 141 0.75 0.08 12.79
CA LEU A 141 2.09 0.58 13.08
C LEU A 141 3.14 -0.31 12.43
N GLU A 142 3.92 0.23 11.51
CA GLU A 142 5.14 -0.40 11.00
C GLU A 142 6.35 0.25 11.66
N SER A 143 7.17 -0.56 12.36
CA SER A 143 8.35 -0.06 13.05
C SER A 143 9.64 -0.50 12.37
N LYS A 144 10.57 0.44 12.17
CA LYS A 144 11.91 0.22 11.65
C LYS A 144 12.95 0.72 12.63
N VAL A 145 14.05 -0.03 12.78
CA VAL A 145 15.17 0.39 13.63
C VAL A 145 16.27 0.98 12.76
N GLU A 146 16.66 2.21 13.03
CA GLU A 146 17.77 2.92 12.38
C GLU A 146 18.71 3.52 13.44
N PRO A 147 19.83 2.86 13.76
CA PRO A 147 20.78 3.32 14.78
C PRO A 147 21.37 4.70 14.50
N GLN A 148 21.38 5.12 13.22
CA GLN A 148 21.88 6.45 12.80
C GLN A 148 21.09 7.63 13.40
N LEU A 149 19.88 7.40 13.92
CA LEU A 149 19.10 8.42 14.63
C LEU A 149 19.72 8.83 15.97
N ILE A 150 20.68 8.06 16.48
CA ILE A 150 21.35 8.23 17.80
C ILE A 150 20.36 8.07 18.96
N GLY A 151 19.11 8.53 18.80
CA GLY A 151 18.03 8.42 19.76
C GLY A 151 16.78 9.18 19.28
N GLY A 152 15.68 9.03 20.04
CA GLY A 152 14.39 9.59 19.65
C GLY A 152 13.68 8.76 18.57
N PHE A 153 12.82 9.42 17.80
CA PHE A 153 12.00 8.73 16.79
C PHE A 153 11.63 9.66 15.63
N ILE A 154 11.28 9.05 14.49
CA ILE A 154 10.60 9.68 13.38
C ILE A 154 9.24 8.98 13.23
N LEU A 155 8.16 9.75 13.27
CA LEU A 155 6.80 9.27 13.06
C LEU A 155 6.26 9.86 11.76
N ARG A 156 5.84 8.99 10.84
CA ARG A 156 5.23 9.40 9.57
C ARG A 156 3.81 8.85 9.48
N ILE A 157 2.88 9.76 9.24
CA ILE A 157 1.44 9.48 9.09
C ILE A 157 1.00 10.13 7.78
N ASP A 158 0.64 9.33 6.78
CA ASP A 158 0.33 9.81 5.44
C ASP A 158 1.41 10.76 4.89
N ASP A 159 1.08 12.03 4.66
CA ASP A 159 1.99 13.07 4.16
C ASP A 159 2.67 13.86 5.29
N LEU A 160 2.31 13.59 6.55
CA LEU A 160 2.89 14.28 7.71
C LEU A 160 4.06 13.49 8.30
N GLN A 161 5.17 14.16 8.54
CA GLN A 161 6.33 13.58 9.21
C GLN A 161 6.69 14.40 10.44
N TYR A 162 6.73 13.75 11.59
CA TYR A 162 7.21 14.31 12.84
C TYR A 162 8.58 13.73 13.20
N ASN A 163 9.62 14.57 13.12
CA ASN A 163 10.99 14.17 13.40
C ASN A 163 11.41 14.67 14.79
N ALA A 164 11.49 13.74 15.75
CA ALA A 164 11.96 13.98 17.12
C ALA A 164 13.29 13.26 17.39
N SER A 165 14.10 13.01 16.36
CA SER A 165 15.40 12.36 16.53
C SER A 165 16.44 13.31 17.13
N ILE A 166 17.37 12.74 17.90
CA ILE A 166 18.50 13.49 18.46
C ILE A 166 19.43 13.95 17.33
N ALA A 167 19.63 13.15 16.30
CA ALA A 167 20.43 13.52 15.13
C ALA A 167 19.90 14.82 14.48
N HIS A 168 18.60 14.95 14.32
CA HIS A 168 17.99 16.17 13.75
C HIS A 168 18.17 17.40 14.67
N LYS A 169 18.02 17.22 15.98
CA LYS A 169 18.26 18.32 16.95
C LYS A 169 19.70 18.78 16.94
N LEU A 170 20.65 17.85 16.89
CA LEU A 170 22.08 18.16 16.81
C LEU A 170 22.42 18.90 15.50
N TYR A 171 21.82 18.49 14.40
CA TYR A 171 21.99 19.16 13.12
C TYR A 171 21.52 20.62 13.19
N GLY A 172 20.33 20.88 13.73
CA GLY A 172 19.81 22.24 13.90
C GLY A 172 20.69 23.11 14.78
N ILE A 173 21.23 22.59 15.90
CA ILE A 173 22.18 23.30 16.75
C ILE A 173 23.47 23.63 16.00
N ARG A 174 23.99 22.69 15.21
CA ARG A 174 25.19 22.91 14.39
C ARG A 174 24.99 24.04 13.38
N GLU A 175 23.84 24.09 12.69
CA GLU A 175 23.50 25.16 11.76
C GLU A 175 23.46 26.52 12.47
N GLN A 176 22.76 26.60 13.59
CA GLN A 176 22.66 27.86 14.38
C GLN A 176 24.05 28.38 14.85
N LEU A 177 24.94 27.44 15.23
CA LEU A 177 26.29 27.82 15.63
C LEU A 177 27.15 28.24 14.44
N SER A 178 26.96 27.68 13.26
CA SER A 178 27.69 28.05 12.04
C SER A 178 27.23 29.40 11.45
N GLU A 179 25.96 29.75 11.59
CA GLU A 179 25.41 31.04 11.15
C GLU A 179 25.85 32.21 12.06
N ASN A 180 26.16 31.97 13.34
CA ASN A 180 26.56 33.01 14.30
C ASN A 180 28.08 33.27 14.31
N VAL A 181 28.86 32.68 13.41
CA VAL A 181 30.32 32.84 13.34
C VAL A 181 30.75 33.87 12.27
N TYR A 182 29.82 34.59 11.63
CA TYR A 182 30.15 35.70 10.70
C TYR A 182 29.57 37.01 11.15
#